data_659639e87e6a40c94b150d35e60cde80
#
_entry.id   659639e87e6a40c94b150d35e60cde80
#
_cell.length_a   1.000
_cell.length_b   1.000
_cell.length_c   1.000
_cell.angle_alpha   90.00
_cell.angle_beta   90.00
_cell.angle_gamma   90.00
#
_symmetry.space_group_name_H-M   'P 1'
#
loop_
_entity.id
_entity.type
_entity.pdbx_description
1 polymer ?
#
loop_
_entity_poly.entity_id
_entity_poly.type
_entity_poly.pdbx_seq_one_letter_code
_entity_poly.pdbx_strand_id
1 'polypeptide(L)'
;EARQSGYPKDIVELLKKNEETIDFVEHFVENKNNPPAEVVSDDLKKGEIPQLFQWDERWGHVSYGTGYIASCGCGPTALSMVVSGLTGKASVTPAAVAKYSEKKGYIDENNNTYWELMSKGVKHWGITCFGGDVSEEFVAKELKAGHPIICSMGPGDFTDKGHFIVLTKYKNGKVKVNDPFSQKNSDKIWKYSKIKDQIKSLWVYKID
;
A
#
# COMPACT_ATOMS: atom_id res chain seq x y z
N GLU A 1 -6.40 12.97 25.30
CA GLU A 1 -6.42 14.29 24.61
C GLU A 1 -7.11 14.19 23.25
N ALA A 2 -6.73 13.26 22.34
CA ALA A 2 -7.32 13.14 21.00
C ALA A 2 -8.85 13.01 20.98
N ARG A 3 -9.47 12.39 21.98
CA ARG A 3 -10.93 12.24 22.07
C ARG A 3 -11.67 13.54 22.43
N GLN A 4 -10.98 14.51 23.03
CA GLN A 4 -11.57 15.81 23.47
C GLN A 4 -11.38 16.91 22.42
N SER A 5 -10.51 16.74 21.43
CA SER A 5 -10.06 17.78 20.50
C SER A 5 -10.65 17.73 19.09
N GLY A 6 -11.74 16.99 18.88
CA GLY A 6 -12.41 16.93 17.55
C GLY A 6 -11.67 16.17 16.46
N TYR A 7 -10.80 15.24 16.83
CA TYR A 7 -10.17 14.32 15.87
C TYR A 7 -11.21 13.39 15.22
N PRO A 8 -11.11 13.12 13.91
CA PRO A 8 -11.91 12.10 13.26
C PRO A 8 -11.74 10.73 13.93
N LYS A 9 -12.84 9.99 14.03
CA LYS A 9 -12.84 8.70 14.73
C LYS A 9 -11.84 7.70 14.14
N ASP A 10 -11.75 7.63 12.82
CA ASP A 10 -10.85 6.72 12.10
C ASP A 10 -9.36 7.06 12.34
N ILE A 11 -9.03 8.33 12.54
CA ILE A 11 -7.67 8.76 12.90
C ILE A 11 -7.32 8.32 14.33
N VAL A 12 -8.24 8.48 15.28
CA VAL A 12 -8.01 7.98 16.66
C VAL A 12 -7.89 6.46 16.71
N GLU A 13 -8.64 5.75 15.88
CA GLU A 13 -8.58 4.29 15.80
C GLU A 13 -7.23 3.75 15.26
N LEU A 14 -6.46 4.58 14.52
CA LEU A 14 -5.12 4.18 14.06
C LEU A 14 -4.20 3.81 15.22
N LEU A 15 -4.18 4.60 16.30
CA LEU A 15 -3.33 4.32 17.47
C LEU A 15 -3.64 2.98 18.15
N LYS A 16 -4.89 2.54 18.09
CA LYS A 16 -5.28 1.24 18.67
C LYS A 16 -4.79 0.08 17.82
N LYS A 17 -4.66 0.30 16.51
CA LYS A 17 -4.27 -0.72 15.54
C LYS A 17 -2.76 -0.79 15.35
N ASN A 18 -2.09 0.35 15.44
CA ASN A 18 -0.67 0.44 15.17
C ASN A 18 -0.05 1.64 15.92
N GLU A 19 0.78 1.34 16.91
CA GLU A 19 1.49 2.36 17.69
C GLU A 19 2.47 3.21 16.86
N GLU A 20 2.91 2.70 15.69
CA GLU A 20 3.78 3.42 14.76
C GLU A 20 3.13 4.68 14.18
N THR A 21 1.80 4.83 14.32
CA THR A 21 1.05 5.98 13.80
C THR A 21 0.98 7.16 14.77
N ILE A 22 1.68 7.11 15.91
CA ILE A 22 1.55 8.11 16.98
C ILE A 22 1.89 9.52 16.49
N ASP A 23 3.03 9.69 15.84
CA ASP A 23 3.47 11.02 15.35
C ASP A 23 2.48 11.60 14.33
N PHE A 24 2.03 10.75 13.39
CA PHE A 24 1.01 11.14 12.43
C PHE A 24 -0.28 11.62 13.10
N VAL A 25 -0.76 10.89 14.11
CA VAL A 25 -1.99 11.25 14.82
C VAL A 25 -1.80 12.53 15.64
N GLU A 26 -0.67 12.68 16.32
CA GLU A 26 -0.38 13.91 17.08
C GLU A 26 -0.36 15.15 16.20
N HIS A 27 0.25 15.08 15.01
CA HIS A 27 0.36 16.20 14.09
C HIS A 27 -0.83 16.33 13.12
N PHE A 28 -1.81 15.43 13.17
CA PHE A 28 -2.91 15.41 12.20
C PHE A 28 -3.66 16.76 12.09
N VAL A 29 -4.01 17.37 13.22
CA VAL A 29 -4.79 18.63 13.23
C VAL A 29 -4.00 19.78 12.61
N GLU A 30 -2.69 19.80 12.82
CA GLU A 30 -1.80 20.83 12.25
C GLU A 30 -1.63 20.63 10.73
N ASN A 31 -1.51 19.35 10.31
CA ASN A 31 -1.17 18.99 8.94
C ASN A 31 -2.38 18.77 8.01
N LYS A 32 -3.58 18.58 8.54
CA LYS A 32 -4.77 18.19 7.76
C LYS A 32 -5.15 19.10 6.59
N ASN A 33 -4.74 20.36 6.64
CA ASN A 33 -5.00 21.36 5.59
C ASN A 33 -3.77 21.63 4.70
N ASN A 34 -2.65 21.00 4.97
CA ASN A 34 -1.45 21.16 4.15
C ASN A 34 -1.64 20.45 2.79
N PRO A 35 -1.07 20.99 1.71
CA PRO A 35 -1.05 20.26 0.45
C PRO A 35 -0.20 18.99 0.62
N PRO A 36 -0.61 17.85 0.03
CA PRO A 36 0.20 16.65 0.07
C PRO A 36 1.51 16.82 -0.72
N ALA A 37 2.52 16.04 -0.37
CA ALA A 37 3.74 15.97 -1.18
C ALA A 37 3.41 15.55 -2.62
N GLU A 38 3.98 16.26 -3.58
CA GLU A 38 3.78 16.01 -5.00
C GLU A 38 4.68 14.91 -5.56
N VAL A 39 5.74 14.56 -4.81
CA VAL A 39 6.75 13.59 -5.25
C VAL A 39 7.22 12.70 -4.09
N VAL A 40 7.69 11.50 -4.46
CA VAL A 40 8.36 10.51 -3.59
C VAL A 40 9.83 10.33 -3.98
N SER A 41 10.48 11.40 -4.46
CA SER A 41 11.85 11.35 -4.99
C SER A 41 12.85 10.77 -4.00
N ASP A 42 12.73 11.15 -2.72
CA ASP A 42 13.67 10.75 -1.67
C ASP A 42 13.54 9.28 -1.29
N ASP A 43 12.40 8.65 -1.63
CA ASP A 43 12.14 7.23 -1.37
C ASP A 43 12.63 6.33 -2.52
N LEU A 44 12.88 6.91 -3.71
CA LEU A 44 13.21 6.14 -4.91
C LEU A 44 14.70 5.78 -4.95
N LYS A 45 14.96 4.48 -5.12
CA LYS A 45 16.28 3.94 -5.40
C LYS A 45 16.20 3.08 -6.64
N LYS A 46 17.17 3.24 -7.54
CA LYS A 46 17.21 2.49 -8.80
C LYS A 46 17.16 0.97 -8.56
N GLY A 47 16.18 0.31 -9.18
CA GLY A 47 16.02 -1.15 -9.10
C GLY A 47 15.39 -1.64 -7.79
N GLU A 48 14.82 -0.74 -6.98
CA GLU A 48 14.11 -1.09 -5.76
C GLU A 48 12.65 -0.60 -5.80
N ILE A 49 11.76 -1.34 -5.16
CA ILE A 49 10.40 -0.89 -4.88
C ILE A 49 10.44 -0.16 -3.54
N PRO A 50 10.09 1.14 -3.49
CA PRO A 50 10.17 1.92 -2.25
C PRO A 50 9.21 1.37 -1.20
N GLN A 51 9.55 1.55 0.07
CA GLN A 51 8.63 1.36 1.19
C GLN A 51 7.94 2.69 1.46
N LEU A 52 6.62 2.75 1.25
CA LEU A 52 5.79 3.90 1.57
C LEU A 52 4.73 3.48 2.59
N PHE A 53 4.40 4.37 3.53
CA PHE A 53 3.36 4.13 4.52
C PHE A 53 2.13 4.99 4.24
N GLN A 54 0.94 4.40 4.37
CA GLN A 54 -0.31 5.13 4.18
C GLN A 54 -0.52 6.25 5.21
N TRP A 55 0.07 6.11 6.40
CA TRP A 55 0.03 7.10 7.49
C TRP A 55 1.20 8.08 7.49
N ASP A 56 2.02 8.13 6.43
CA ASP A 56 3.06 9.16 6.30
C ASP A 56 2.44 10.56 6.28
N GLU A 57 2.99 11.50 7.07
CA GLU A 57 2.49 12.87 7.20
C GLU A 57 2.41 13.63 5.87
N ARG A 58 3.22 13.21 4.89
CA ARG A 58 3.23 13.81 3.55
C ARG A 58 1.92 13.64 2.77
N TRP A 59 1.10 12.62 3.08
CA TRP A 59 -0.15 12.35 2.37
C TRP A 59 -1.25 11.69 3.20
N GLY A 60 -0.94 11.17 4.38
CA GLY A 60 -1.90 10.41 5.19
C GLY A 60 -3.16 11.19 5.59
N HIS A 61 -3.06 12.52 5.67
CA HIS A 61 -4.15 13.44 5.99
C HIS A 61 -5.10 13.71 4.80
N VAL A 62 -4.75 13.28 3.58
CA VAL A 62 -5.59 13.49 2.41
C VAL A 62 -6.81 12.58 2.48
N SER A 63 -7.99 13.10 2.17
CA SER A 63 -9.23 12.33 2.13
C SER A 63 -9.17 11.24 1.04
N TYR A 64 -9.75 10.07 1.35
CA TYR A 64 -9.95 8.98 0.42
C TYR A 64 -11.28 8.30 0.75
N GLY A 65 -12.25 8.43 -0.15
CA GLY A 65 -13.64 8.10 0.16
C GLY A 65 -14.20 9.00 1.25
N THR A 66 -14.74 8.39 2.30
CA THR A 66 -15.23 9.10 3.49
C THR A 66 -14.22 9.12 4.64
N GLY A 67 -13.03 8.52 4.45
CA GLY A 67 -11.92 8.48 5.40
C GLY A 67 -10.70 9.23 4.89
N TYR A 68 -9.52 8.78 5.32
CA TYR A 68 -8.23 9.35 4.98
C TYR A 68 -7.30 8.27 4.42
N ILE A 69 -6.29 8.67 3.63
CA ILE A 69 -5.28 7.72 3.14
C ILE A 69 -4.68 6.94 4.31
N ALA A 70 -4.39 7.59 5.42
CA ALA A 70 -3.87 6.94 6.62
C ALA A 70 -4.75 5.79 7.14
N SER A 71 -6.07 5.93 7.05
CA SER A 71 -7.02 4.95 7.60
C SER A 71 -7.45 3.86 6.60
N CYS A 72 -7.53 4.16 5.31
CA CYS A 72 -8.06 3.24 4.29
C CYS A 72 -7.28 3.22 2.96
N GLY A 73 -6.13 3.88 2.89
CA GLY A 73 -5.34 4.04 1.67
C GLY A 73 -4.31 2.94 1.39
N CYS A 74 -4.44 1.74 1.94
CA CYS A 74 -3.48 0.65 1.70
C CYS A 74 -3.37 0.29 0.20
N GLY A 75 -4.48 0.25 -0.52
CA GLY A 75 -4.50 -0.02 -1.96
C GLY A 75 -3.74 1.04 -2.78
N PRO A 76 -4.11 2.32 -2.71
CA PRO A 76 -3.37 3.39 -3.38
C PRO A 76 -1.89 3.44 -3.00
N THR A 77 -1.53 3.23 -1.74
CA THR A 77 -0.14 3.23 -1.28
C THR A 77 0.64 2.04 -1.85
N ALA A 78 0.07 0.84 -1.84
CA ALA A 78 0.70 -0.34 -2.45
C ALA A 78 0.95 -0.13 -3.95
N LEU A 79 -0.05 0.41 -4.67
CA LEU A 79 0.10 0.67 -6.10
C LEU A 79 1.12 1.79 -6.39
N SER A 80 1.16 2.85 -5.57
CA SER A 80 2.16 3.90 -5.65
C SER A 80 3.58 3.33 -5.52
N MET A 81 3.85 2.46 -4.54
CA MET A 81 5.15 1.78 -4.39
C MET A 81 5.56 1.05 -5.66
N VAL A 82 4.65 0.25 -6.24
CA VAL A 82 4.94 -0.54 -7.44
C VAL A 82 5.19 0.35 -8.65
N VAL A 83 4.29 1.30 -8.91
CA VAL A 83 4.39 2.15 -10.11
C VAL A 83 5.63 3.06 -10.03
N SER A 84 5.83 3.76 -8.91
CA SER A 84 6.98 4.65 -8.77
C SER A 84 8.31 3.88 -8.79
N GLY A 85 8.37 2.71 -8.15
CA GLY A 85 9.55 1.86 -8.12
C GLY A 85 9.92 1.29 -9.50
N LEU A 86 8.94 0.82 -10.28
CA LEU A 86 9.18 0.27 -11.61
C LEU A 86 9.50 1.35 -12.65
N THR A 87 8.81 2.49 -12.60
CA THR A 87 8.93 3.53 -13.65
C THR A 87 9.92 4.63 -13.33
N GLY A 88 10.32 4.79 -12.07
CA GLY A 88 11.07 5.94 -11.59
C GLY A 88 10.26 7.25 -11.55
N LYS A 89 8.95 7.20 -11.79
CA LYS A 89 8.06 8.38 -11.78
C LYS A 89 7.74 8.82 -10.35
N ALA A 90 8.50 9.76 -9.84
CA ALA A 90 8.34 10.28 -8.48
C ALA A 90 6.96 10.93 -8.21
N SER A 91 6.29 11.42 -9.24
CA SER A 91 4.95 12.05 -9.12
C SER A 91 3.80 11.05 -8.85
N VAL A 92 4.07 9.74 -8.89
CA VAL A 92 3.06 8.73 -8.57
C VAL A 92 3.05 8.48 -7.05
N THR A 93 2.62 9.47 -6.29
CA THR A 93 2.48 9.42 -4.83
C THR A 93 1.23 8.65 -4.40
N PRO A 94 1.12 8.18 -3.14
CA PRO A 94 -0.13 7.63 -2.62
C PRO A 94 -1.33 8.56 -2.79
N ALA A 95 -1.16 9.88 -2.63
CA ALA A 95 -2.20 10.87 -2.86
C ALA A 95 -2.63 10.95 -4.33
N ALA A 96 -1.69 10.91 -5.26
CA ALA A 96 -1.98 10.91 -6.69
C ALA A 96 -2.77 9.66 -7.12
N VAL A 97 -2.38 8.48 -6.60
CA VAL A 97 -3.09 7.22 -6.87
C VAL A 97 -4.47 7.21 -6.22
N ALA A 98 -4.62 7.70 -4.98
CA ALA A 98 -5.91 7.82 -4.31
C ALA A 98 -6.89 8.70 -5.10
N LYS A 99 -6.44 9.88 -5.53
CA LYS A 99 -7.22 10.80 -6.37
C LYS A 99 -7.64 10.16 -7.71
N TYR A 100 -6.75 9.41 -8.35
CA TYR A 100 -7.08 8.66 -9.56
C TYR A 100 -8.11 7.57 -9.28
N SER A 101 -7.94 6.81 -8.20
CA SER A 101 -8.86 5.76 -7.76
C SER A 101 -10.28 6.29 -7.56
N GLU A 102 -10.45 7.39 -6.83
CA GLU A 102 -11.75 8.04 -6.63
C GLU A 102 -12.37 8.50 -7.95
N LYS A 103 -11.59 9.22 -8.76
CA LYS A 103 -12.05 9.73 -10.07
C LYS A 103 -12.55 8.62 -11.00
N LYS A 104 -12.00 7.40 -10.87
CA LYS A 104 -12.36 6.23 -11.68
C LYS A 104 -13.37 5.30 -11.01
N GLY A 105 -13.80 5.59 -9.79
CA GLY A 105 -14.74 4.77 -9.04
C GLY A 105 -14.16 3.43 -8.57
N TYR A 106 -12.85 3.41 -8.25
CA TYR A 106 -12.17 2.22 -7.70
C TYR A 106 -12.20 2.15 -6.17
N ILE A 107 -13.15 2.82 -5.55
CA ILE A 107 -13.41 2.77 -4.11
C ILE A 107 -14.91 2.63 -3.88
N ASP A 108 -15.33 1.81 -2.91
CA ASP A 108 -16.72 1.63 -2.54
C ASP A 108 -17.16 2.58 -1.40
N GLU A 109 -18.44 2.53 -1.06
CA GLU A 109 -19.05 3.33 0.01
C GLU A 109 -18.51 3.01 1.42
N ASN A 110 -17.85 1.86 1.59
CA ASN A 110 -17.22 1.42 2.83
C ASN A 110 -15.70 1.70 2.86
N ASN A 111 -15.22 2.49 1.90
CA ASN A 111 -13.80 2.82 1.72
C ASN A 111 -12.90 1.63 1.37
N ASN A 112 -13.46 0.56 0.80
CA ASN A 112 -12.66 -0.53 0.26
C ASN A 112 -12.20 -0.19 -1.15
N THR A 113 -10.91 -0.33 -1.42
CA THR A 113 -10.37 -0.22 -2.76
C THR A 113 -10.74 -1.46 -3.57
N TYR A 114 -11.38 -1.26 -4.74
CA TYR A 114 -11.68 -2.37 -5.65
C TYR A 114 -10.41 -2.95 -6.27
N TRP A 115 -10.43 -4.25 -6.49
CA TRP A 115 -9.33 -4.98 -7.13
C TRP A 115 -9.04 -4.51 -8.57
N GLU A 116 -10.01 -3.88 -9.21
CA GLU A 116 -9.87 -3.26 -10.52
C GLU A 116 -8.81 -2.15 -10.56
N LEU A 117 -8.56 -1.46 -9.44
CA LEU A 117 -7.46 -0.51 -9.35
C LEU A 117 -6.12 -1.22 -9.64
N MET A 118 -5.93 -2.43 -9.09
CA MET A 118 -4.70 -3.22 -9.24
C MET A 118 -4.53 -3.76 -10.66
N SER A 119 -5.62 -4.22 -11.30
CA SER A 119 -5.59 -4.91 -12.58
C SER A 119 -5.79 -3.97 -13.78
N LYS A 120 -6.82 -3.11 -13.72
CA LYS A 120 -7.19 -2.20 -14.82
C LYS A 120 -6.61 -0.81 -14.62
N GLY A 121 -6.67 -0.29 -13.38
CA GLY A 121 -6.24 1.06 -13.05
C GLY A 121 -4.75 1.29 -13.29
N VAL A 122 -3.91 0.31 -13.01
CA VAL A 122 -2.45 0.40 -13.18
C VAL A 122 -2.01 0.68 -14.61
N LYS A 123 -2.82 0.30 -15.60
CA LYS A 123 -2.55 0.57 -17.02
C LYS A 123 -2.44 2.07 -17.34
N HIS A 124 -3.03 2.93 -16.52
CA HIS A 124 -2.90 4.38 -16.63
C HIS A 124 -1.43 4.85 -16.61
N TRP A 125 -0.58 4.14 -15.91
CA TRP A 125 0.85 4.47 -15.83
C TRP A 125 1.75 3.66 -16.79
N GLY A 126 1.16 2.88 -17.71
CA GLY A 126 1.90 2.09 -18.69
C GLY A 126 2.50 0.80 -18.12
N ILE A 127 1.95 0.29 -17.02
CA ILE A 127 2.40 -0.95 -16.38
C ILE A 127 1.56 -2.11 -16.90
N THR A 128 2.23 -3.18 -17.30
CA THR A 128 1.60 -4.48 -17.58
C THR A 128 1.33 -5.22 -16.29
N CYS A 129 0.07 -5.68 -16.14
CA CYS A 129 -0.40 -6.42 -14.98
C CYS A 129 -1.06 -7.72 -15.40
N PHE A 130 -0.79 -8.80 -14.69
CA PHE A 130 -1.45 -10.09 -14.84
C PHE A 130 -1.63 -10.77 -13.48
N GLY A 131 -2.69 -11.56 -13.34
CA GLY A 131 -2.92 -12.41 -12.18
C GLY A 131 -2.14 -13.71 -12.29
N GLY A 132 -2.04 -14.44 -11.20
CA GLY A 132 -1.36 -15.73 -11.18
C GLY A 132 -1.75 -16.60 -10.00
N ASP A 133 -1.07 -17.74 -9.90
CA ASP A 133 -1.25 -18.73 -8.86
C ASP A 133 -0.53 -18.25 -7.57
N VAL A 134 -1.10 -18.57 -6.42
CA VAL A 134 -0.49 -18.35 -5.11
C VAL A 134 0.57 -19.40 -4.75
N SER A 135 0.93 -20.31 -5.66
CA SER A 135 2.00 -21.28 -5.44
C SER A 135 3.34 -20.58 -5.20
N GLU A 136 4.16 -21.18 -4.34
CA GLU A 136 5.49 -20.65 -4.07
C GLU A 136 6.37 -20.62 -5.32
N GLU A 137 6.21 -21.59 -6.21
CA GLU A 137 6.93 -21.67 -7.47
C GLU A 137 6.64 -20.47 -8.37
N PHE A 138 5.35 -20.12 -8.56
CA PHE A 138 4.95 -18.97 -9.35
C PHE A 138 5.47 -17.66 -8.75
N VAL A 139 5.24 -17.44 -7.46
CA VAL A 139 5.68 -16.22 -6.77
C VAL A 139 7.21 -16.08 -6.79
N ALA A 140 7.92 -17.16 -6.54
CA ALA A 140 9.39 -17.17 -6.60
C ALA A 140 9.93 -16.83 -7.98
N LYS A 141 9.31 -17.39 -9.05
CA LYS A 141 9.67 -17.09 -10.44
C LYS A 141 9.53 -15.60 -10.75
N GLU A 142 8.37 -15.03 -10.45
CA GLU A 142 8.07 -13.63 -10.79
C GLU A 142 8.95 -12.66 -9.98
N LEU A 143 9.11 -12.87 -8.67
CA LEU A 143 9.96 -12.02 -7.84
C LEU A 143 11.45 -12.10 -8.22
N LYS A 144 11.95 -13.29 -8.62
CA LYS A 144 13.32 -13.45 -9.13
C LYS A 144 13.53 -12.77 -10.48
N ALA A 145 12.48 -12.63 -11.28
CA ALA A 145 12.49 -11.86 -12.53
C ALA A 145 12.45 -10.33 -12.30
N GLY A 146 12.33 -9.89 -11.05
CA GLY A 146 12.22 -8.46 -10.70
C GLY A 146 10.80 -7.89 -10.83
N HIS A 147 9.80 -8.76 -10.91
CA HIS A 147 8.40 -8.38 -11.01
C HIS A 147 7.78 -8.30 -9.61
N PRO A 148 7.48 -7.11 -9.06
CA PRO A 148 6.80 -6.99 -7.78
C PRO A 148 5.36 -7.51 -7.88
N ILE A 149 4.84 -7.95 -6.72
CA ILE A 149 3.51 -8.54 -6.62
C ILE A 149 2.72 -7.81 -5.54
N ILE A 150 1.52 -7.30 -5.87
CA ILE A 150 0.57 -6.86 -4.85
C ILE A 150 -0.32 -8.05 -4.50
N CYS A 151 -0.49 -8.30 -3.20
CA CYS A 151 -1.39 -9.30 -2.67
C CYS A 151 -2.55 -8.63 -1.93
N SER A 152 -3.78 -9.07 -2.22
CA SER A 152 -4.93 -8.84 -1.35
C SER A 152 -4.95 -9.90 -0.27
N MET A 153 -4.83 -9.48 0.99
CA MET A 153 -4.76 -10.36 2.15
C MET A 153 -6.12 -10.50 2.82
N GLY A 154 -6.46 -11.71 3.23
CA GLY A 154 -7.53 -11.96 4.18
C GLY A 154 -7.01 -11.93 5.62
N PRO A 155 -7.90 -12.26 6.61
CA PRO A 155 -7.54 -12.28 8.02
C PRO A 155 -6.30 -13.13 8.31
N GLY A 156 -5.37 -12.58 9.13
CA GLY A 156 -4.11 -13.24 9.47
C GLY A 156 -3.08 -12.28 10.05
N ASP A 157 -1.82 -12.47 9.69
CA ASP A 157 -0.70 -11.69 10.24
C ASP A 157 -0.72 -10.20 9.87
N PHE A 158 -1.43 -9.81 8.80
CA PHE A 158 -1.40 -8.44 8.26
C PHE A 158 -2.69 -7.66 8.50
N THR A 159 -3.78 -8.33 8.78
CA THR A 159 -5.11 -7.70 8.92
C THR A 159 -6.12 -8.64 9.57
N ASP A 160 -7.12 -8.05 10.21
CA ASP A 160 -8.30 -8.77 10.73
C ASP A 160 -9.42 -8.90 9.68
N LYS A 161 -9.38 -8.11 8.61
CA LYS A 161 -10.43 -8.03 7.58
C LYS A 161 -9.89 -8.21 6.18
N GLY A 162 -9.23 -7.20 5.67
CA GLY A 162 -8.65 -7.13 4.34
C GLY A 162 -7.54 -6.08 4.30
N HIS A 163 -6.53 -6.31 3.47
CA HIS A 163 -5.37 -5.43 3.33
C HIS A 163 -4.66 -5.68 2.02
N PHE A 164 -3.86 -4.71 1.57
CA PHE A 164 -2.95 -4.89 0.45
C PHE A 164 -1.51 -4.78 0.94
N ILE A 165 -0.68 -5.72 0.51
CA ILE A 165 0.77 -5.71 0.74
C ILE A 165 1.51 -5.91 -0.57
N VAL A 166 2.79 -5.53 -0.62
CA VAL A 166 3.65 -5.71 -1.79
C VAL A 166 4.76 -6.72 -1.47
N LEU A 167 4.89 -7.75 -2.29
CA LEU A 167 6.04 -8.65 -2.26
C LEU A 167 7.08 -8.11 -3.24
N THR A 168 8.33 -7.96 -2.78
CA THR A 168 9.38 -7.30 -3.57
C THR A 168 10.58 -8.19 -3.88
N LYS A 169 10.88 -9.18 -3.05
CA LYS A 169 12.02 -10.09 -3.23
C LYS A 169 11.69 -11.48 -2.72
N TYR A 170 12.30 -12.51 -3.34
CA TYR A 170 12.22 -13.89 -2.90
C TYR A 170 13.61 -14.50 -2.77
N LYS A 171 13.87 -15.22 -1.69
CA LYS A 171 15.09 -16.00 -1.48
C LYS A 171 14.82 -17.20 -0.55
N ASN A 172 15.07 -18.42 -1.02
CA ASN A 172 15.04 -19.64 -0.21
C ASN A 172 13.77 -19.80 0.66
N GLY A 173 12.59 -19.75 0.03
CA GLY A 173 11.30 -19.91 0.73
C GLY A 173 10.86 -18.67 1.51
N LYS A 174 11.58 -17.56 1.41
CA LYS A 174 11.31 -16.32 2.14
C LYS A 174 11.06 -15.16 1.19
N VAL A 175 10.18 -14.25 1.60
CA VAL A 175 9.82 -13.04 0.85
C VAL A 175 10.06 -11.78 1.68
N LYS A 176 10.44 -10.72 0.99
CA LYS A 176 10.41 -9.35 1.54
C LYS A 176 9.04 -8.76 1.26
N VAL A 177 8.42 -8.23 2.29
CA VAL A 177 7.12 -7.55 2.23
C VAL A 177 7.34 -6.06 2.43
N ASN A 178 6.68 -5.23 1.61
CA ASN A 178 6.44 -3.83 1.89
C ASN A 178 4.95 -3.71 2.29
N ASP A 179 4.71 -3.55 3.58
CA ASP A 179 3.38 -3.36 4.15
C ASP A 179 3.08 -1.87 4.25
N PRO A 180 2.06 -1.34 3.56
CA PRO A 180 1.73 0.08 3.61
C PRO A 180 1.30 0.57 5.00
N PHE A 181 0.97 -0.35 5.92
CA PHE A 181 0.48 0.01 7.24
C PHE A 181 1.49 -0.22 8.36
N SER A 182 2.45 -1.14 8.23
CA SER A 182 3.34 -1.53 9.31
C SER A 182 4.82 -1.60 8.91
N GLN A 183 5.63 -0.74 9.51
CA GLN A 183 7.09 -0.80 9.46
C GLN A 183 7.58 -2.13 10.03
N LYS A 184 7.04 -2.53 11.19
CA LYS A 184 7.38 -3.79 11.87
C LYS A 184 7.18 -5.01 10.98
N ASN A 185 6.11 -5.05 10.18
CA ASN A 185 5.88 -6.12 9.22
C ASN A 185 6.85 -6.01 8.02
N SER A 186 7.16 -4.79 7.60
CA SER A 186 8.07 -4.52 6.49
C SER A 186 9.53 -4.82 6.83
N ASP A 187 9.93 -4.72 8.09
CA ASP A 187 11.29 -5.05 8.54
C ASP A 187 11.54 -6.54 8.65
N LYS A 188 10.48 -7.34 8.76
CA LYS A 188 10.59 -8.79 8.83
C LYS A 188 10.83 -9.42 7.45
N ILE A 189 11.53 -10.54 7.47
CA ILE A 189 11.57 -11.47 6.33
C ILE A 189 10.59 -12.61 6.63
N TRP A 190 9.62 -12.79 5.76
CA TRP A 190 8.52 -13.72 5.95
C TRP A 190 8.79 -15.06 5.26
N LYS A 191 8.51 -16.19 5.93
CA LYS A 191 8.39 -17.47 5.24
C LYS A 191 7.15 -17.44 4.35
N TYR A 192 7.30 -17.72 3.06
CA TYR A 192 6.16 -17.70 2.14
C TYR A 192 5.08 -18.70 2.54
N SER A 193 5.50 -19.89 2.98
CA SER A 193 4.58 -20.93 3.47
C SER A 193 3.67 -20.49 4.62
N LYS A 194 4.08 -19.47 5.41
CA LYS A 194 3.27 -18.93 6.50
C LYS A 194 2.17 -17.99 5.99
N ILE A 195 2.45 -17.23 4.94
CA ILE A 195 1.56 -16.15 4.49
C ILE A 195 0.69 -16.53 3.29
N LYS A 196 1.06 -17.57 2.53
CA LYS A 196 0.37 -17.95 1.28
C LYS A 196 -1.14 -18.19 1.46
N ASP A 197 -1.53 -18.86 2.55
CA ASP A 197 -2.94 -19.21 2.81
C ASP A 197 -3.79 -18.00 3.23
N GLN A 198 -3.16 -16.86 3.50
CA GLN A 198 -3.81 -15.57 3.79
C GLN A 198 -4.06 -14.76 2.51
N ILE A 199 -3.45 -15.13 1.38
CA ILE A 199 -3.58 -14.43 0.11
C ILE A 199 -4.92 -14.79 -0.54
N LYS A 200 -5.74 -13.78 -0.82
CA LYS A 200 -7.03 -13.94 -1.52
C LYS A 200 -6.90 -13.78 -3.03
N SER A 201 -6.02 -12.89 -3.45
CA SER A 201 -5.69 -12.64 -4.86
C SER A 201 -4.32 -11.98 -4.95
N LEU A 202 -3.66 -12.09 -6.12
CA LEU A 202 -2.40 -11.43 -6.38
C LEU A 202 -2.32 -10.91 -7.82
N TRP A 203 -1.51 -9.86 -7.99
CA TRP A 203 -1.24 -9.23 -9.29
C TRP A 203 0.25 -9.00 -9.42
N VAL A 204 0.79 -9.44 -10.53
CA VAL A 204 2.21 -9.30 -10.91
C VAL A 204 2.35 -8.12 -11.84
N TYR A 205 3.40 -7.32 -11.66
CA TYR A 205 3.63 -6.10 -12.42
C TYR A 205 4.98 -6.11 -13.11
N LYS A 206 5.01 -5.64 -14.35
CA LYS A 206 6.25 -5.45 -15.12
C LYS A 206 6.12 -4.26 -16.07
N ILE A 207 7.27 -3.76 -16.49
CA ILE A 207 7.40 -2.85 -17.64
C ILE A 207 7.76 -3.71 -18.86
N ASP A 208 7.09 -3.46 -19.99
CA ASP A 208 7.40 -4.12 -21.25
C ASP A 208 8.64 -3.52 -21.91
#